data_1c23b04b705d89d38b142a9ac31d7bbb
#
_entry.id   1c23b04b705d89d38b142a9ac31d7bbb
#
_cell.length_a   1.000
_cell.length_b   1.000
_cell.length_c   1.000
_cell.angle_alpha   90.00
_cell.angle_beta   90.00
_cell.angle_gamma   90.00
#
_symmetry.space_group_name_H-M   'P 1'
#
loop_
_entity.id
_entity.type
_entity.pdbx_description
1 polymer ?
#
loop_
_entity_poly.entity_id
_entity_poly.type
_entity_poly.pdbx_seq_one_letter_code
_entity_poly.pdbx_strand_id
1 'polypeptide(L)'
;VSGQIQFVSGNRTLVRHVQPYLVVPGTQLEVQHGSLVTENDSLGKLVSAQSTAGDIVQGLPKVDELLEAREPQHKVLSSMHAKLSTLFSQYGKVYGLREGCELSFQKIRQFLVQEVQDVYQSQGVYIGDKHVEIIVRQMTTHVVVVDPGKTGLLPGDIIDIRRIEQLEHNGLLAGVKYRPILLGITRAALMAESFISAASFQETKRVLSKAALEGQIDWLTGLKENVILGRLIPAGTGLY
;
A
#
# COMPACT_ATOMS: atom_id res chain seq x y z
N VAL A 1 12.06 0.24 47.07
CA VAL A 1 10.61 -0.02 47.12
C VAL A 1 9.95 1.15 46.44
N SER A 2 9.37 0.94 45.30
CA SER A 2 8.59 1.94 44.53
C SER A 2 7.15 1.92 45.04
N GLY A 3 6.61 3.08 45.39
CA GLY A 3 5.24 3.19 45.89
C GLY A 3 4.70 4.62 45.81
N GLN A 4 3.42 4.75 45.89
CA GLN A 4 2.73 6.05 45.92
C GLN A 4 2.49 6.45 47.38
N ILE A 5 2.93 7.64 47.77
CA ILE A 5 2.68 8.20 49.13
C ILE A 5 1.21 8.63 49.14
N GLN A 6 0.41 7.99 50.02
CA GLN A 6 -1.02 8.30 50.18
C GLN A 6 -1.27 9.32 51.30
N PHE A 7 -0.51 9.29 52.35
CA PHE A 7 -0.71 10.14 53.52
C PHE A 7 0.55 10.35 54.31
N VAL A 8 0.80 11.56 54.76
CA VAL A 8 1.92 11.91 55.63
C VAL A 8 1.34 12.60 56.89
N SER A 9 1.55 12.03 58.06
CA SER A 9 1.14 12.63 59.32
C SER A 9 2.29 12.55 60.31
N GLY A 10 2.90 13.68 60.63
CA GLY A 10 4.02 13.78 61.57
C GLY A 10 5.17 12.83 61.22
N ASN A 11 5.37 11.83 62.07
CA ASN A 11 6.45 10.85 61.91
C ASN A 11 6.06 9.55 61.20
N ARG A 12 4.87 9.50 60.58
CA ARG A 12 4.35 8.32 59.86
C ARG A 12 3.99 8.66 58.40
N THR A 13 4.55 7.88 57.49
CA THR A 13 4.22 7.99 56.07
C THR A 13 3.55 6.70 55.61
N LEU A 14 2.33 6.79 55.08
CA LEU A 14 1.65 5.67 54.50
C LEU A 14 2.01 5.58 53.00
N VAL A 15 2.73 4.54 52.67
CA VAL A 15 3.17 4.30 51.28
C VAL A 15 2.35 3.13 50.71
N ARG A 16 1.64 3.38 49.63
CA ARG A 16 0.99 2.31 48.86
C ARG A 16 2.05 1.66 47.96
N HIS A 17 2.29 0.39 48.14
CA HIS A 17 3.20 -0.37 47.28
C HIS A 17 2.59 -0.48 45.91
N VAL A 18 3.28 -0.01 44.83
CA VAL A 18 2.83 -0.03 43.48
C VAL A 18 3.86 -0.75 42.62
N GLN A 19 3.43 -1.77 41.91
CA GLN A 19 4.22 -2.48 40.94
C GLN A 19 3.62 -2.23 39.54
N PRO A 20 4.33 -1.60 38.60
CA PRO A 20 3.82 -1.36 37.29
C PRO A 20 3.84 -2.65 36.43
N TYR A 21 2.75 -2.96 35.80
CA TYR A 21 2.66 -4.04 34.80
C TYR A 21 2.38 -3.43 33.42
N LEU A 22 3.17 -3.82 32.45
CA LEU A 22 2.92 -3.47 31.03
C LEU A 22 1.80 -4.34 30.47
N VAL A 23 0.77 -3.70 29.98
CA VAL A 23 -0.38 -4.36 29.39
C VAL A 23 -0.31 -4.21 27.87
N VAL A 24 -0.45 -5.33 27.16
CA VAL A 24 -0.44 -5.35 25.69
C VAL A 24 -1.76 -4.76 25.15
N PRO A 25 -1.74 -3.97 24.07
CA PRO A 25 -2.97 -3.52 23.40
C PRO A 25 -3.91 -4.69 23.10
N GLY A 26 -5.20 -4.55 23.43
CA GLY A 26 -6.20 -5.62 23.27
C GLY A 26 -6.47 -6.47 24.53
N THR A 27 -5.74 -6.24 25.62
CA THR A 27 -6.03 -6.91 26.91
C THR A 27 -7.30 -6.33 27.53
N GLN A 28 -8.25 -7.19 27.88
CA GLN A 28 -9.43 -6.80 28.66
C GLN A 28 -9.06 -6.80 30.14
N LEU A 29 -9.15 -5.62 30.79
CA LEU A 29 -8.92 -5.50 32.23
C LEU A 29 -10.13 -6.01 33.00
N GLU A 30 -9.91 -6.90 33.97
CA GLU A 30 -10.95 -7.44 34.86
C GLU A 30 -11.07 -6.64 36.18
N VAL A 31 -10.11 -5.76 36.45
CA VAL A 31 -10.06 -4.95 37.66
C VAL A 31 -10.43 -3.50 37.40
N GLN A 32 -11.16 -2.89 38.35
CA GLN A 32 -11.54 -1.49 38.28
C GLN A 32 -10.58 -0.60 39.08
N HIS A 33 -10.54 0.67 38.75
CA HIS A 33 -9.73 1.64 39.48
C HIS A 33 -10.14 1.70 40.96
N GLY A 34 -9.18 1.49 41.86
CA GLY A 34 -9.39 1.51 43.31
C GLY A 34 -9.76 0.16 43.93
N SER A 35 -9.91 -0.92 43.15
CA SER A 35 -10.09 -2.26 43.71
C SER A 35 -8.83 -2.75 44.43
N LEU A 36 -8.99 -3.47 45.53
CA LEU A 36 -7.92 -4.18 46.21
C LEU A 36 -7.65 -5.49 45.47
N VAL A 37 -6.39 -5.74 45.20
CA VAL A 37 -5.93 -6.93 44.47
C VAL A 37 -5.02 -7.71 45.39
N THR A 38 -5.23 -9.01 45.50
CA THR A 38 -4.40 -9.94 46.24
C THR A 38 -3.43 -10.69 45.34
N GLU A 39 -2.48 -11.36 45.91
CA GLU A 39 -1.55 -12.20 45.16
C GLU A 39 -2.31 -13.33 44.46
N ASN A 40 -2.07 -13.51 43.16
CA ASN A 40 -2.77 -14.43 42.23
C ASN A 40 -4.14 -13.99 41.73
N ASP A 41 -4.60 -12.78 42.00
CA ASP A 41 -5.82 -12.27 41.33
C ASP A 41 -5.57 -11.98 39.86
N SER A 42 -6.55 -12.30 39.01
CA SER A 42 -6.51 -12.00 37.58
C SER A 42 -6.68 -10.50 37.35
N LEU A 43 -5.66 -9.84 36.83
CA LEU A 43 -5.71 -8.41 36.50
C LEU A 43 -6.34 -8.14 35.15
N GLY A 44 -6.21 -9.06 34.22
CA GLY A 44 -6.78 -8.93 32.87
C GLY A 44 -6.56 -10.19 32.05
N LYS A 45 -7.40 -10.34 31.04
CA LYS A 45 -7.32 -11.45 30.07
C LYS A 45 -6.83 -10.93 28.73
N LEU A 46 -5.74 -11.51 28.26
CA LEU A 46 -5.34 -11.35 26.88
C LEU A 46 -6.16 -12.32 26.03
N VAL A 47 -7.19 -11.80 25.36
CA VAL A 47 -7.88 -12.57 24.35
C VAL A 47 -7.05 -12.53 23.09
N SER A 48 -6.09 -13.43 23.00
CA SER A 48 -5.44 -13.76 21.73
C SER A 48 -6.47 -14.53 20.93
N ALA A 49 -7.12 -13.87 19.99
CA ALA A 49 -7.84 -14.55 18.94
C ALA A 49 -6.78 -15.24 18.06
N GLN A 50 -6.26 -16.38 18.52
CA GLN A 50 -5.65 -17.33 17.62
C GLN A 50 -6.80 -17.80 16.72
N SER A 51 -6.96 -17.15 15.56
CA SER A 51 -7.70 -17.74 14.48
C SER A 51 -6.94 -19.06 14.19
N THR A 52 -7.46 -20.14 14.74
CA THR A 52 -7.12 -21.48 14.26
C THR A 52 -7.15 -21.36 12.75
N ALA A 53 -6.08 -21.79 12.10
CA ALA A 53 -5.89 -21.70 10.66
C ALA A 53 -7.17 -22.18 9.96
N GLY A 54 -8.11 -21.25 9.85
CA GLY A 54 -9.30 -21.42 9.04
C GLY A 54 -8.78 -21.39 7.63
N ASP A 55 -8.98 -22.47 6.95
CA ASP A 55 -8.79 -22.72 5.54
C ASP A 55 -7.81 -21.74 4.85
N ILE A 56 -6.57 -22.18 4.64
CA ILE A 56 -5.54 -21.45 3.85
C ILE A 56 -6.13 -20.95 2.52
N VAL A 57 -7.13 -21.65 1.99
CA VAL A 57 -7.89 -21.32 0.78
C VAL A 57 -8.69 -20.03 0.90
N GLN A 58 -9.13 -19.61 2.08
CA GLN A 58 -9.93 -18.37 2.23
C GLN A 58 -9.08 -17.09 2.21
N GLY A 59 -7.82 -17.15 2.60
CA GLY A 59 -6.92 -16.00 2.59
C GLY A 59 -6.41 -15.67 1.19
N LEU A 60 -6.05 -16.67 0.38
CA LEU A 60 -5.54 -16.45 -0.98
C LEU A 60 -6.51 -15.72 -1.91
N PRO A 61 -7.82 -16.04 -1.97
CA PRO A 61 -8.76 -15.27 -2.78
C PRO A 61 -8.86 -13.81 -2.37
N LYS A 62 -8.73 -13.49 -1.08
CA LYS A 62 -8.74 -12.10 -0.61
C LYS A 62 -7.49 -11.34 -1.03
N VAL A 63 -6.32 -11.97 -0.98
CA VAL A 63 -5.08 -11.36 -1.49
C VAL A 63 -5.17 -11.11 -2.99
N ASP A 64 -5.70 -12.07 -3.76
CA ASP A 64 -5.92 -11.92 -5.19
C ASP A 64 -6.89 -10.74 -5.50
N GLU A 65 -7.99 -10.63 -4.74
CA GLU A 65 -8.93 -9.51 -4.85
C GLU A 65 -8.26 -8.15 -4.58
N LEU A 66 -7.40 -8.07 -3.56
CA LEU A 66 -6.65 -6.86 -3.22
C LEU A 66 -5.61 -6.51 -4.30
N LEU A 67 -4.85 -7.49 -4.77
CA LEU A 67 -3.80 -7.28 -5.78
C LEU A 67 -4.38 -7.01 -7.17
N GLU A 68 -5.52 -7.57 -7.52
CA GLU A 68 -6.23 -7.23 -8.76
C GLU A 68 -7.07 -5.95 -8.66
N ALA A 69 -7.08 -5.31 -7.49
CA ALA A 69 -7.86 -4.10 -7.21
C ALA A 69 -9.34 -4.23 -7.64
N ARG A 70 -9.92 -5.43 -7.45
CA ARG A 70 -11.32 -5.71 -7.78
C ARG A 70 -12.24 -4.98 -6.82
N GLU A 71 -13.39 -4.56 -7.31
CA GLU A 71 -14.42 -4.02 -6.44
C GLU A 71 -15.05 -5.16 -5.62
N PRO A 72 -15.14 -5.03 -4.30
CA PRO A 72 -15.76 -6.05 -3.47
C PRO A 72 -17.22 -6.23 -3.86
N GLN A 73 -17.67 -7.48 -3.99
CA GLN A 73 -19.05 -7.82 -4.35
C GLN A 73 -20.08 -7.34 -3.31
N HIS A 74 -19.64 -7.11 -2.07
CA HIS A 74 -20.49 -6.59 -1.00
C HIS A 74 -20.22 -5.10 -0.78
N LYS A 75 -21.22 -4.28 -0.96
CA LYS A 75 -21.23 -2.79 -0.81
C LYS A 75 -20.81 -2.26 0.57
N VAL A 76 -20.50 -3.11 1.54
CA VAL A 76 -20.21 -2.73 2.94
C VAL A 76 -18.76 -2.26 3.13
N LEU A 77 -17.83 -2.67 2.28
CA LEU A 77 -16.45 -2.21 2.33
C LEU A 77 -16.23 -1.18 1.20
N SER A 78 -15.84 0.03 1.57
CA SER A 78 -15.45 1.05 0.59
C SER A 78 -14.35 0.49 -0.32
N SER A 79 -14.56 0.48 -1.62
CA SER A 79 -13.56 -0.01 -2.58
C SER A 79 -12.24 0.75 -2.43
N MET A 80 -11.10 0.11 -2.72
CA MET A 80 -9.79 0.76 -2.67
C MET A 80 -9.74 1.99 -3.57
N HIS A 81 -10.44 1.96 -4.68
CA HIS A 81 -10.61 3.09 -5.59
C HIS A 81 -11.33 4.27 -4.92
N ALA A 82 -12.39 4.01 -4.14
CA ALA A 82 -13.10 5.04 -3.40
C ALA A 82 -12.22 5.64 -2.29
N LYS A 83 -11.47 4.81 -1.57
CA LYS A 83 -10.50 5.29 -0.57
C LYS A 83 -9.44 6.19 -1.21
N LEU A 84 -8.85 5.77 -2.34
CA LEU A 84 -7.88 6.57 -3.07
C LEU A 84 -8.46 7.92 -3.52
N SER A 85 -9.66 7.93 -4.09
CA SER A 85 -10.32 9.17 -4.53
C SER A 85 -10.63 10.11 -3.37
N THR A 86 -11.04 9.58 -2.22
CA THR A 86 -11.28 10.37 -1.01
C THR A 86 -10.00 10.99 -0.47
N LEU A 87 -8.92 10.20 -0.36
CA LEU A 87 -7.61 10.69 0.06
C LEU A 87 -7.10 11.78 -0.89
N PHE A 88 -7.21 11.55 -2.19
CA PHE A 88 -6.81 12.53 -3.19
C PHE A 88 -7.61 13.84 -3.09
N SER A 89 -8.92 13.76 -2.85
CA SER A 89 -9.75 14.96 -2.68
C SER A 89 -9.39 15.75 -1.40
N GLN A 90 -8.94 15.05 -0.35
CA GLN A 90 -8.49 15.67 0.89
C GLN A 90 -7.11 16.33 0.73
N TYR A 91 -6.12 15.59 0.26
CA TYR A 91 -4.76 16.09 0.11
C TYR A 91 -4.60 17.08 -1.03
N GLY A 92 -5.31 16.89 -2.14
CA GLY A 92 -5.27 17.82 -3.28
C GLY A 92 -5.77 19.23 -2.97
N LYS A 93 -6.70 19.36 -2.02
CA LYS A 93 -7.17 20.68 -1.54
C LYS A 93 -6.13 21.42 -0.71
N VAL A 94 -5.27 20.69 0.03
CA VAL A 94 -4.31 21.25 0.98
C VAL A 94 -2.94 21.48 0.33
N TYR A 95 -2.45 20.47 -0.40
CA TYR A 95 -1.07 20.44 -0.91
C TYR A 95 -0.96 20.69 -2.42
N GLY A 96 -2.10 20.77 -3.11
CA GLY A 96 -2.11 20.88 -4.57
C GLY A 96 -2.16 19.53 -5.28
N LEU A 97 -2.20 19.57 -6.62
CA LEU A 97 -2.47 18.40 -7.44
C LEU A 97 -1.36 17.35 -7.34
N ARG A 98 -0.11 17.76 -7.48
CA ARG A 98 1.06 16.88 -7.53
C ARG A 98 1.34 16.23 -6.18
N GLU A 99 1.58 17.05 -5.17
CA GLU A 99 1.87 16.56 -3.82
C GLU A 99 0.69 15.78 -3.23
N GLY A 100 -0.54 16.23 -3.50
CA GLY A 100 -1.74 15.53 -3.10
C GLY A 100 -1.88 14.15 -3.74
N CYS A 101 -1.46 13.99 -4.99
CA CYS A 101 -1.43 12.71 -5.69
C CYS A 101 -0.39 11.76 -5.07
N GLU A 102 0.83 12.25 -4.85
CA GLU A 102 1.92 11.45 -4.26
C GLU A 102 1.61 11.00 -2.83
N LEU A 103 1.13 11.91 -1.98
CA LEU A 103 0.70 11.58 -0.62
C LEU A 103 -0.45 10.58 -0.59
N SER A 104 -1.40 10.70 -1.54
CA SER A 104 -2.50 9.74 -1.67
C SER A 104 -2.00 8.35 -2.05
N PHE A 105 -1.06 8.27 -2.99
CA PHE A 105 -0.41 7.00 -3.35
C PHE A 105 0.38 6.42 -2.18
N GLN A 106 1.12 7.23 -1.45
CA GLN A 106 1.88 6.76 -0.30
C GLN A 106 0.97 6.15 0.78
N LYS A 107 -0.16 6.79 1.06
CA LYS A 107 -1.13 6.29 2.05
C LYS A 107 -1.81 5.00 1.58
N ILE A 108 -2.22 4.91 0.32
CA ILE A 108 -2.87 3.70 -0.18
C ILE A 108 -1.88 2.52 -0.27
N ARG A 109 -0.58 2.79 -0.59
CA ARG A 109 0.48 1.78 -0.54
C ARG A 109 0.64 1.19 0.85
N GLN A 110 0.75 2.05 1.88
CA GLN A 110 0.84 1.61 3.27
C GLN A 110 -0.36 0.74 3.66
N PHE A 111 -1.57 1.16 3.28
CA PHE A 111 -2.78 0.43 3.57
C PHE A 111 -2.83 -0.94 2.88
N LEU A 112 -2.48 -1.00 1.60
CA LEU A 112 -2.48 -2.27 0.84
C LEU A 112 -1.43 -3.25 1.39
N VAL A 113 -0.23 -2.79 1.71
CA VAL A 113 0.81 -3.64 2.31
C VAL A 113 0.33 -4.22 3.62
N GLN A 114 -0.27 -3.41 4.48
CA GLN A 114 -0.80 -3.85 5.75
C GLN A 114 -1.93 -4.87 5.59
N GLU A 115 -2.92 -4.62 4.73
CA GLU A 115 -4.03 -5.55 4.47
C GLU A 115 -3.55 -6.91 3.94
N VAL A 116 -2.55 -6.91 3.05
CA VAL A 116 -1.96 -8.15 2.52
C VAL A 116 -1.19 -8.89 3.62
N GLN A 117 -0.40 -8.17 4.40
CA GLN A 117 0.35 -8.75 5.52
C GLN A 117 -0.57 -9.34 6.59
N ASP A 118 -1.65 -8.63 6.94
CA ASP A 118 -2.64 -9.10 7.91
C ASP A 118 -3.27 -10.43 7.48
N VAL A 119 -3.55 -10.59 6.18
CA VAL A 119 -4.06 -11.87 5.64
C VAL A 119 -3.03 -12.99 5.78
N TYR A 120 -1.77 -12.77 5.42
CA TYR A 120 -0.72 -13.79 5.55
C TYR A 120 -0.41 -14.10 7.01
N GLN A 121 -0.31 -13.10 7.86
CA GLN A 121 -0.04 -13.27 9.29
C GLN A 121 -1.17 -14.02 10.00
N SER A 122 -2.43 -13.81 9.61
CA SER A 122 -3.56 -14.55 10.15
C SER A 122 -3.48 -16.06 9.86
N GLN A 123 -2.71 -16.44 8.84
CA GLN A 123 -2.43 -17.84 8.47
C GLN A 123 -1.08 -18.35 9.01
N GLY A 124 -0.39 -17.54 9.83
CA GLY A 124 0.90 -17.91 10.41
C GLY A 124 2.08 -17.81 9.44
N VAL A 125 1.89 -17.16 8.28
CA VAL A 125 2.93 -16.94 7.27
C VAL A 125 3.50 -15.53 7.42
N TYR A 126 4.81 -15.41 7.58
CA TYR A 126 5.51 -14.13 7.66
C TYR A 126 6.27 -13.88 6.36
N ILE A 127 5.92 -12.81 5.68
CA ILE A 127 6.56 -12.37 4.43
C ILE A 127 7.20 -11.00 4.68
N GLY A 128 8.40 -10.79 4.17
CA GLY A 128 9.06 -9.49 4.26
C GLY A 128 8.29 -8.41 3.50
N ASP A 129 8.02 -7.27 4.12
CA ASP A 129 7.21 -6.17 3.58
C ASP A 129 7.71 -5.70 2.22
N LYS A 130 9.03 -5.70 2.00
CA LYS A 130 9.68 -5.26 0.76
C LYS A 130 9.16 -5.97 -0.50
N HIS A 131 8.80 -7.25 -0.38
CA HIS A 131 8.29 -8.02 -1.52
C HIS A 131 6.90 -7.53 -1.94
N VAL A 132 6.04 -7.24 -0.95
CA VAL A 132 4.69 -6.72 -1.19
C VAL A 132 4.77 -5.25 -1.64
N GLU A 133 5.64 -4.45 -1.04
CA GLU A 133 5.85 -3.04 -1.38
C GLU A 133 6.23 -2.84 -2.86
N ILE A 134 7.10 -3.68 -3.42
CA ILE A 134 7.49 -3.60 -4.83
C ILE A 134 6.28 -3.79 -5.74
N ILE A 135 5.43 -4.77 -5.45
CA ILE A 135 4.21 -5.05 -6.21
C ILE A 135 3.23 -3.88 -6.11
N VAL A 136 2.94 -3.44 -4.89
CA VAL A 136 2.00 -2.33 -4.62
C VAL A 136 2.51 -1.02 -5.21
N ARG A 137 3.81 -0.79 -5.22
CA ARG A 137 4.42 0.36 -5.89
C ARG A 137 4.08 0.37 -7.38
N GLN A 138 4.19 -0.77 -8.05
CA GLN A 138 3.86 -0.87 -9.47
C GLN A 138 2.37 -0.65 -9.77
N MET A 139 1.48 -1.05 -8.85
CA MET A 139 0.04 -0.80 -8.96
C MET A 139 -0.34 0.69 -8.86
N THR A 140 0.54 1.53 -8.30
CA THR A 140 0.30 2.94 -7.98
C THR A 140 1.24 3.89 -8.75
N THR A 141 1.58 3.57 -9.97
CA THR A 141 2.44 4.40 -10.83
C THR A 141 1.67 5.22 -11.85
N HIS A 142 0.39 4.93 -12.06
CA HIS A 142 -0.38 5.50 -13.17
C HIS A 142 -1.44 6.48 -12.69
N VAL A 143 -1.71 7.45 -13.56
CA VAL A 143 -2.76 8.45 -13.37
C VAL A 143 -3.63 8.55 -14.62
N VAL A 144 -4.86 9.00 -14.44
CA VAL A 144 -5.80 9.26 -15.54
C VAL A 144 -5.84 10.76 -15.80
N VAL A 145 -5.65 11.14 -17.05
CA VAL A 145 -5.78 12.53 -17.50
C VAL A 145 -7.25 12.92 -17.51
N VAL A 146 -7.60 13.98 -16.80
CA VAL A 146 -8.96 14.54 -16.78
C VAL A 146 -9.07 15.69 -17.76
N ASP A 147 -8.10 16.60 -17.74
CA ASP A 147 -8.02 17.76 -18.63
C ASP A 147 -6.59 17.81 -19.20
N PRO A 148 -6.41 17.60 -20.50
CA PRO A 148 -5.08 17.53 -21.10
C PRO A 148 -4.38 18.89 -21.25
N GLY A 149 -5.10 20.00 -21.06
CA GLY A 149 -4.53 21.32 -21.27
C GLY A 149 -3.95 21.49 -22.68
N LYS A 150 -2.68 21.91 -22.77
CA LYS A 150 -1.96 22.11 -24.04
C LYS A 150 -1.07 20.93 -24.45
N THR A 151 -1.18 19.82 -23.77
CA THR A 151 -0.31 18.67 -23.97
C THR A 151 -0.83 17.78 -25.05
N GLY A 152 -0.74 17.42 -26.04
CA GLY A 152 -1.31 16.46 -27.01
C GLY A 152 -1.90 15.16 -26.45
N LEU A 153 -2.17 15.09 -25.14
CA LEU A 153 -2.79 13.95 -24.47
C LEU A 153 -4.31 13.97 -24.69
N LEU A 154 -4.95 12.82 -24.54
CA LEU A 154 -6.41 12.72 -24.64
C LEU A 154 -7.04 12.61 -23.24
N PRO A 155 -8.23 13.18 -23.02
CA PRO A 155 -8.99 12.96 -21.80
C PRO A 155 -9.28 11.46 -21.62
N GLY A 156 -8.99 10.92 -20.42
CA GLY A 156 -9.14 9.50 -20.13
C GLY A 156 -7.90 8.65 -20.36
N ASP A 157 -6.84 9.20 -20.93
CA ASP A 157 -5.58 8.48 -21.10
C ASP A 157 -5.00 8.10 -19.73
N ILE A 158 -4.49 6.89 -19.64
CA ILE A 158 -3.78 6.37 -18.48
C ILE A 158 -2.29 6.45 -18.80
N ILE A 159 -1.57 7.25 -18.03
CA ILE A 159 -0.14 7.51 -18.23
C ILE A 159 0.63 7.32 -16.93
N ASP A 160 1.92 6.99 -17.06
CA ASP A 160 2.82 6.92 -15.90
C ASP A 160 3.05 8.33 -15.33
N ILE A 161 3.10 8.43 -14.00
CA ILE A 161 3.35 9.69 -13.30
C ILE A 161 4.70 10.31 -13.69
N ARG A 162 5.70 9.49 -13.99
CA ARG A 162 7.02 9.93 -14.46
C ARG A 162 6.95 10.70 -15.77
N ARG A 163 6.05 10.27 -16.68
CA ARG A 163 5.83 10.99 -17.94
C ARG A 163 5.23 12.37 -17.71
N ILE A 164 4.37 12.50 -16.70
CA ILE A 164 3.85 13.82 -16.30
C ILE A 164 4.99 14.70 -15.78
N GLU A 165 5.87 14.15 -14.95
CA GLU A 165 7.03 14.90 -14.44
C GLU A 165 7.97 15.36 -15.56
N GLN A 166 8.17 14.54 -16.58
CA GLN A 166 8.94 14.94 -17.77
C GLN A 166 8.27 16.06 -18.55
N LEU A 167 6.95 16.01 -18.72
CA LEU A 167 6.18 17.07 -19.38
C LEU A 167 6.21 18.37 -18.59
N GLU A 168 6.21 18.29 -17.26
CA GLU A 168 6.36 19.44 -16.37
C GLU A 168 7.73 20.08 -16.51
N HIS A 169 8.78 19.27 -16.51
CA HIS A 169 10.16 19.74 -16.73
C HIS A 169 10.35 20.47 -18.06
N ASN A 170 9.63 20.03 -19.08
CA ASN A 170 9.63 20.65 -20.41
C ASN A 170 8.70 21.89 -20.52
N GLY A 171 8.07 22.31 -19.42
CA GLY A 171 7.18 23.48 -19.39
C GLY A 171 5.85 23.30 -20.13
N LEU A 172 5.51 22.07 -20.54
CA LEU A 172 4.31 21.75 -21.30
C LEU A 172 3.07 21.45 -20.41
N LEU A 173 3.26 21.37 -19.08
CA LEU A 173 2.22 20.91 -18.15
C LEU A 173 1.19 21.99 -17.77
N ALA A 174 1.26 23.20 -18.36
CA ALA A 174 0.34 24.28 -17.99
C ALA A 174 -1.13 23.90 -18.23
N GLY A 175 -1.86 23.68 -17.10
CA GLY A 175 -3.30 23.41 -17.11
C GLY A 175 -3.71 21.93 -17.14
N VAL A 176 -2.79 20.98 -17.11
CA VAL A 176 -3.15 19.55 -17.06
C VAL A 176 -3.73 19.19 -15.70
N LYS A 177 -4.90 18.55 -15.73
CA LYS A 177 -5.52 17.97 -14.54
C LYS A 177 -5.55 16.45 -14.68
N TYR A 178 -5.12 15.76 -13.65
CA TYR A 178 -5.11 14.31 -13.59
C TYR A 178 -5.56 13.82 -12.22
N ARG A 179 -5.93 12.57 -12.14
CA ARG A 179 -6.31 11.91 -10.89
C ARG A 179 -5.57 10.59 -10.74
N PRO A 180 -5.18 10.21 -9.53
CA PRO A 180 -4.56 8.92 -9.28
C PRO A 180 -5.53 7.78 -9.57
N ILE A 181 -4.99 6.70 -10.12
CA ILE A 181 -5.71 5.44 -10.34
C ILE A 181 -4.92 4.29 -9.72
N LEU A 182 -5.63 3.34 -9.14
CA LEU A 182 -5.07 2.08 -8.70
C LEU A 182 -5.27 1.04 -9.80
N LEU A 183 -4.18 0.45 -10.29
CA LEU A 183 -4.22 -0.63 -11.27
C LEU A 183 -4.06 -1.98 -10.57
N GLY A 184 -4.83 -2.99 -11.00
CA GLY A 184 -4.54 -4.36 -10.63
C GLY A 184 -3.22 -4.83 -11.23
N ILE A 185 -2.59 -5.85 -10.64
CA ILE A 185 -1.26 -6.34 -11.06
C ILE A 185 -1.24 -6.76 -12.54
N THR A 186 -2.28 -7.43 -13.01
CA THR A 186 -2.40 -7.85 -14.41
C THR A 186 -2.41 -6.65 -15.35
N ARG A 187 -3.21 -5.64 -15.03
CA ARG A 187 -3.30 -4.43 -15.84
C ARG A 187 -2.02 -3.60 -15.76
N ALA A 188 -1.42 -3.49 -14.59
CA ALA A 188 -0.14 -2.79 -14.41
C ALA A 188 0.99 -3.44 -15.22
N ALA A 189 1.02 -4.78 -15.29
CA ALA A 189 2.01 -5.51 -16.09
C ALA A 189 1.83 -5.30 -17.60
N LEU A 190 0.57 -5.19 -18.09
CA LEU A 190 0.27 -4.92 -19.50
C LEU A 190 0.51 -3.45 -19.91
N MET A 191 0.50 -2.54 -18.94
CA MET A 191 0.76 -1.11 -19.13
C MET A 191 2.20 -0.71 -18.80
N ALA A 192 3.10 -1.69 -18.66
CA ALA A 192 4.53 -1.43 -18.44
C ALA A 192 5.11 -0.60 -19.58
N GLU A 193 6.11 0.23 -19.28
CA GLU A 193 6.79 1.11 -20.24
C GLU A 193 7.42 0.31 -21.41
N SER A 194 7.97 -0.89 -21.12
CA SER A 194 8.51 -1.79 -22.11
C SER A 194 7.40 -2.65 -22.72
N PHE A 195 7.15 -2.48 -24.01
CA PHE A 195 6.18 -3.31 -24.75
C PHE A 195 6.67 -4.75 -24.90
N ILE A 196 7.98 -5.01 -24.92
CA ILE A 196 8.57 -6.36 -24.95
C ILE A 196 8.21 -7.10 -23.66
N SER A 197 8.39 -6.43 -22.53
CA SER A 197 8.02 -6.97 -21.22
C SER A 197 6.52 -7.27 -21.12
N ALA A 198 5.67 -6.34 -21.55
CA ALA A 198 4.23 -6.50 -21.57
C ALA A 198 3.78 -7.66 -22.48
N ALA A 199 4.32 -7.74 -23.70
CA ALA A 199 4.01 -8.79 -24.69
C ALA A 199 4.41 -10.19 -24.21
N SER A 200 5.44 -10.29 -23.40
CA SER A 200 5.90 -11.57 -22.85
C SER A 200 5.04 -12.08 -21.68
N PHE A 201 4.13 -11.27 -21.16
CA PHE A 201 3.25 -11.63 -20.06
C PHE A 201 1.94 -12.25 -20.56
N GLN A 202 1.13 -11.47 -21.25
CA GLN A 202 -0.17 -11.88 -21.82
C GLN A 202 -0.51 -11.06 -23.07
N GLU A 203 -1.49 -11.52 -23.83
CA GLU A 203 -2.04 -10.80 -25.01
C GLU A 203 -0.97 -10.37 -26.03
N THR A 204 0.03 -11.22 -26.28
CA THR A 204 1.20 -10.90 -27.13
C THR A 204 0.84 -10.22 -28.45
N LYS A 205 -0.14 -10.77 -29.20
CA LYS A 205 -0.56 -10.21 -30.50
C LYS A 205 -1.10 -8.78 -30.35
N ARG A 206 -1.95 -8.54 -29.35
CA ARG A 206 -2.58 -7.24 -29.12
C ARG A 206 -1.54 -6.19 -28.72
N VAL A 207 -0.66 -6.52 -27.79
CA VAL A 207 0.41 -5.62 -27.31
C VAL A 207 1.37 -5.26 -28.44
N LEU A 208 1.85 -6.24 -29.19
CA LEU A 208 2.78 -6.01 -30.30
C LEU A 208 2.11 -5.21 -31.44
N SER A 209 0.87 -5.52 -31.80
CA SER A 209 0.14 -4.77 -32.82
C SER A 209 -0.05 -3.32 -32.42
N LYS A 210 -0.41 -3.07 -31.15
CA LYS A 210 -0.57 -1.73 -30.60
C LYS A 210 0.75 -0.96 -30.63
N ALA A 211 1.83 -1.56 -30.13
CA ALA A 211 3.14 -0.94 -30.13
C ALA A 211 3.65 -0.60 -31.53
N ALA A 212 3.39 -1.49 -32.52
CA ALA A 212 3.75 -1.25 -33.90
C ALA A 212 2.94 -0.10 -34.54
N LEU A 213 1.63 -0.02 -34.24
CA LEU A 213 0.77 1.07 -34.72
C LEU A 213 1.15 2.43 -34.15
N GLU A 214 1.53 2.45 -32.87
CA GLU A 214 1.95 3.66 -32.16
C GLU A 214 3.41 4.04 -32.45
N GLY A 215 4.18 3.17 -33.11
CA GLY A 215 5.61 3.39 -33.34
C GLY A 215 6.44 3.47 -32.06
N GLN A 216 6.07 2.69 -31.03
CA GLN A 216 6.73 2.73 -29.74
C GLN A 216 8.19 2.25 -29.84
N ILE A 217 9.07 2.90 -29.08
CA ILE A 217 10.48 2.53 -28.96
C ILE A 217 10.71 1.98 -27.56
N ASP A 218 11.29 0.78 -27.48
CA ASP A 218 11.70 0.18 -26.20
C ASP A 218 13.18 0.48 -25.94
N TRP A 219 13.46 1.18 -24.85
CA TRP A 219 14.82 1.59 -24.48
C TRP A 219 15.59 0.53 -23.73
N LEU A 220 15.00 -0.66 -23.49
CA LEU A 220 15.64 -1.79 -22.82
C LEU A 220 16.19 -1.45 -21.42
N THR A 221 15.46 -0.63 -20.68
CA THR A 221 15.87 -0.16 -19.35
C THR A 221 15.61 -1.16 -18.24
N GLY A 222 14.73 -2.14 -18.45
CA GLY A 222 14.36 -3.13 -17.44
C GLY A 222 15.15 -4.44 -17.57
N LEU A 223 14.81 -5.38 -16.70
CA LEU A 223 15.50 -6.68 -16.65
C LEU A 223 14.96 -7.64 -17.71
N LYS A 224 13.64 -7.73 -17.84
CA LYS A 224 12.96 -8.77 -18.61
C LYS A 224 13.26 -8.67 -20.12
N GLU A 225 13.20 -7.48 -20.68
CA GLU A 225 13.51 -7.20 -22.08
C GLU A 225 14.94 -7.56 -22.43
N ASN A 226 15.90 -7.23 -21.55
CA ASN A 226 17.31 -7.58 -21.77
C ASN A 226 17.54 -9.09 -21.71
N VAL A 227 16.87 -9.78 -20.78
CA VAL A 227 16.94 -11.25 -20.69
C VAL A 227 16.37 -11.91 -21.94
N ILE A 228 15.23 -11.42 -22.46
CA ILE A 228 14.60 -11.95 -23.67
C ILE A 228 15.52 -11.79 -24.88
N LEU A 229 16.22 -10.67 -24.98
CA LEU A 229 17.16 -10.40 -26.07
C LEU A 229 18.55 -11.03 -25.88
N GLY A 230 18.79 -11.71 -24.75
CA GLY A 230 20.10 -12.31 -24.44
C GLY A 230 21.19 -11.29 -24.12
N ARG A 231 20.82 -10.08 -23.72
CA ARG A 231 21.75 -9.02 -23.29
C ARG A 231 22.05 -9.10 -21.80
N LEU A 232 23.12 -8.43 -21.37
CA LEU A 232 23.40 -8.25 -19.95
C LEU A 232 22.28 -7.42 -19.31
N ILE A 233 21.81 -7.84 -18.13
CA ILE A 233 20.84 -7.08 -17.37
C ILE A 233 21.48 -5.79 -16.83
N PRO A 234 20.73 -4.68 -16.66
CA PRO A 234 21.23 -3.43 -16.10
C PRO A 234 21.39 -3.53 -14.58
N ALA A 235 22.14 -4.54 -14.11
CA ALA A 235 22.46 -4.79 -12.71
C ALA A 235 23.79 -5.56 -12.59
N GLY A 236 24.47 -5.39 -11.48
CA GLY A 236 25.78 -6.04 -11.25
C GLY A 236 26.82 -5.63 -12.31
N THR A 237 27.41 -6.62 -13.00
CA THR A 237 28.43 -6.38 -14.05
C THR A 237 27.90 -5.70 -15.33
N GLY A 238 26.58 -5.64 -15.49
CA GLY A 238 25.93 -4.96 -16.63
C GLY A 238 25.38 -3.56 -16.29
N LEU A 239 25.67 -3.04 -15.11
CA LEU A 239 25.28 -1.70 -14.70
C LEU A 239 26.37 -0.71 -15.19
N TYR A 240 26.05 0.04 -16.24
CA TYR A 240 26.85 1.12 -16.78
C TYR A 240 26.08 2.43 -16.77
#